data_1c2110e675ff8e6f537d6fc0f79a2b91
#
_entry.id   1c2110e675ff8e6f537d6fc0f79a2b91
#
_cell.length_a   1.000
_cell.length_b   1.000
_cell.length_c   1.000
_cell.angle_alpha   90.00
_cell.angle_beta   90.00
_cell.angle_gamma   90.00
#
_symmetry.space_group_name_H-M   'P 1'
#
loop_
_entity.id
_entity.type
_entity.pdbx_description
1 polymer ?
#
loop_
_entity_poly.entity_id
_entity_poly.type
_entity_poly.pdbx_seq_one_letter_code
_entity_poly.pdbx_strand_id
1 'polypeptide(L)'
;MVYRVTEIFKSVEGEGKRIGTPCVFIRLAGCNLRCSYCDTHYSQHDSDGKEMTLQEIVAETRRLNAKCVTITGGEPMLQDAISIAKALGWFECNIETNGSIPLPEKPENVFYTMDWKCGCSGMTDAMHAQNLQWLDENDVIKFVVGNDADLEQAKAVINTGIKAIPYISPIYGMIEPKEIVEYVLDNELDARVQVQLHKVIWDPDERGV
;
A
#
# COMPACT_ATOMS: atom_id res chain seq x y z
N MET A 1 22.83 -2.86 9.19
CA MET A 1 21.90 -1.92 8.57
C MET A 1 20.88 -1.54 9.63
N VAL A 2 20.54 -0.27 9.74
CA VAL A 2 19.59 0.29 10.71
C VAL A 2 18.44 0.91 9.93
N TYR A 3 17.23 0.71 10.40
CA TYR A 3 15.98 1.21 9.81
C TYR A 3 15.28 2.16 10.76
N ARG A 4 14.52 3.10 10.23
CA ARG A 4 13.60 3.95 10.97
C ARG A 4 12.22 3.30 10.94
N VAL A 5 11.77 2.79 12.08
CA VAL A 5 10.52 2.03 12.21
C VAL A 5 9.56 2.79 13.11
N THR A 6 8.39 3.15 12.59
CA THR A 6 7.34 3.81 13.37
C THR A 6 6.68 2.82 14.31
N GLU A 7 6.28 1.65 13.79
CA GLU A 7 5.60 0.61 14.56
C GLU A 7 5.72 -0.76 13.90
N ILE A 8 5.63 -1.82 14.72
CA ILE A 8 5.44 -3.21 14.27
C ILE A 8 4.28 -3.77 15.09
N PHE A 9 3.21 -4.18 14.44
CA PHE A 9 1.99 -4.66 15.10
C PHE A 9 1.33 -5.77 14.32
N LYS A 10 0.41 -6.50 14.96
CA LYS A 10 -0.39 -7.56 14.34
C LYS A 10 -1.83 -7.13 14.26
N SER A 11 -2.39 -7.21 13.06
CA SER A 11 -3.81 -6.94 12.79
C SER A 11 -4.33 -7.83 11.66
N VAL A 12 -5.40 -7.42 11.00
CA VAL A 12 -5.88 -8.01 9.75
C VAL A 12 -5.57 -7.07 8.58
N GLU A 13 -5.29 -7.64 7.43
CA GLU A 13 -5.11 -6.87 6.20
C GLU A 13 -6.40 -6.12 5.89
N GLY A 14 -6.32 -4.80 5.78
CA GLY A 14 -7.47 -3.93 5.53
C GLY A 14 -7.81 -3.76 4.06
N GLU A 15 -6.86 -4.08 3.16
CA GLU A 15 -6.95 -3.81 1.73
C GLU A 15 -6.23 -4.87 0.88
N GLY A 16 -6.36 -4.75 -0.45
CA GLY A 16 -5.64 -5.58 -1.41
C GLY A 16 -6.08 -7.05 -1.42
N LYS A 17 -5.23 -7.89 -2.01
CA LYS A 17 -5.58 -9.31 -2.27
C LYS A 17 -5.68 -10.19 -1.02
N ARG A 18 -5.19 -9.72 0.13
CA ARG A 18 -5.21 -10.47 1.40
C ARG A 18 -6.18 -9.88 2.43
N ILE A 19 -7.13 -9.04 2.01
CA ILE A 19 -8.12 -8.42 2.90
C ILE A 19 -8.73 -9.44 3.90
N GLY A 20 -8.79 -9.07 5.18
CA GLY A 20 -9.29 -9.92 6.28
C GLY A 20 -8.29 -10.96 6.80
N THR A 21 -7.10 -11.11 6.22
CA THR A 21 -6.09 -12.08 6.65
C THR A 21 -5.27 -11.53 7.82
N PRO A 22 -5.07 -12.29 8.92
CA PRO A 22 -4.15 -11.88 10.00
C PRO A 22 -2.73 -11.69 9.50
N CYS A 23 -2.16 -10.51 9.72
CA CYS A 23 -0.89 -10.04 9.18
C CYS A 23 -0.06 -9.31 10.24
N VAL A 24 1.27 -9.35 10.13
CA VAL A 24 2.15 -8.43 10.85
C VAL A 24 2.49 -7.26 9.95
N PHE A 25 2.26 -6.06 10.42
CA PHE A 25 2.61 -4.83 9.75
C PHE A 25 3.94 -4.30 10.26
N ILE A 26 4.85 -3.95 9.35
CA ILE A 26 6.09 -3.24 9.62
C ILE A 26 5.97 -1.88 8.97
N ARG A 27 5.71 -0.83 9.76
CA ARG A 27 5.57 0.53 9.27
C ARG A 27 6.88 1.30 9.42
N LEU A 28 7.49 1.62 8.29
CA LEU A 28 8.72 2.39 8.22
C LEU A 28 8.40 3.89 8.21
N ALA A 29 9.25 4.69 8.86
CA ALA A 29 9.13 6.14 8.91
C ALA A 29 9.76 6.80 7.68
N GLY A 30 9.27 8.00 7.36
CA GLY A 30 9.69 8.81 6.23
C GLY A 30 8.84 8.60 4.97
N CYS A 31 8.42 9.70 4.36
CA CYS A 31 7.69 9.70 3.10
C CYS A 31 8.14 10.90 2.26
N ASN A 32 8.30 10.68 0.97
CA ASN A 32 8.64 11.73 0.01
C ASN A 32 7.40 12.44 -0.59
N LEU A 33 6.19 11.93 -0.31
CA LEU A 33 4.93 12.54 -0.75
C LEU A 33 4.18 13.22 0.41
N ARG A 34 3.21 14.08 0.05
CA ARG A 34 2.33 14.80 0.98
C ARG A 34 0.91 14.78 0.45
N CYS A 35 0.34 13.56 0.37
CA CYS A 35 -1.02 13.37 -0.13
C CYS A 35 -2.04 14.08 0.77
N SER A 36 -3.03 14.74 0.17
CA SER A 36 -4.06 15.51 0.87
C SER A 36 -4.91 14.67 1.83
N TYR A 37 -5.14 13.39 1.49
CA TYR A 37 -5.95 12.43 2.24
C TYR A 37 -5.12 11.38 3.02
N CYS A 38 -3.84 11.68 3.27
CA CYS A 38 -2.98 10.74 3.99
C CYS A 38 -3.55 10.46 5.38
N ASP A 39 -3.78 9.19 5.72
CA ASP A 39 -4.24 8.76 7.06
C ASP A 39 -3.09 8.38 8.00
N THR A 40 -1.85 8.40 7.50
CA THR A 40 -0.65 7.98 8.22
C THR A 40 0.35 9.13 8.40
N HIS A 41 -0.14 10.34 8.72
CA HIS A 41 0.70 11.54 8.92
C HIS A 41 1.80 11.34 9.96
N TYR A 42 1.57 10.50 10.95
CA TYR A 42 2.47 10.18 12.04
C TYR A 42 3.68 9.31 11.63
N SER A 43 3.82 9.00 10.35
CA SER A 43 4.92 8.22 9.77
C SER A 43 5.61 8.95 8.60
N GLN A 44 5.30 10.25 8.41
CA GLN A 44 5.79 11.00 7.26
C GLN A 44 7.23 11.49 7.40
N HIS A 45 7.76 11.61 8.61
CA HIS A 45 9.12 12.09 8.86
C HIS A 45 10.01 10.98 9.41
N ASP A 46 11.30 11.02 9.11
CA ASP A 46 12.27 10.06 9.67
C ASP A 46 12.30 10.09 11.21
N SER A 47 12.04 11.28 11.80
CA SER A 47 11.93 11.46 13.25
C SER A 47 10.75 10.73 13.88
N ASP A 48 9.76 10.30 13.09
CA ASP A 48 8.57 9.57 13.56
C ASP A 48 8.89 8.10 13.88
N GLY A 49 10.08 7.63 13.45
CA GLY A 49 10.56 6.28 13.69
C GLY A 49 11.68 6.18 14.72
N LYS A 50 11.72 5.07 15.43
CA LYS A 50 12.88 4.64 16.23
C LYS A 50 13.85 3.84 15.38
N GLU A 51 15.13 3.88 15.74
CA GLU A 51 16.14 3.02 15.11
C GLU A 51 15.94 1.55 15.50
N MET A 52 15.89 0.69 14.51
CA MET A 52 15.89 -0.76 14.70
C MET A 52 16.86 -1.43 13.72
N THR A 53 17.59 -2.41 14.18
CA THR A 53 18.38 -3.29 13.31
C THR A 53 17.50 -4.28 12.59
N LEU A 54 17.98 -4.85 11.48
CA LEU A 54 17.28 -5.92 10.75
C LEU A 54 16.93 -7.10 11.67
N GLN A 55 17.85 -7.48 12.58
CA GLN A 55 17.66 -8.58 13.52
C GLN A 55 16.52 -8.29 14.51
N GLU A 56 16.40 -7.06 15.02
CA GLU A 56 15.31 -6.66 15.90
C GLU A 56 13.95 -6.66 15.19
N ILE A 57 13.89 -6.18 13.95
CA ILE A 57 12.66 -6.23 13.12
C ILE A 57 12.22 -7.68 12.92
N VAL A 58 13.13 -8.56 12.52
CA VAL A 58 12.86 -9.99 12.30
C VAL A 58 12.41 -10.67 13.58
N ALA A 59 13.07 -10.39 14.71
CA ALA A 59 12.71 -10.96 16.01
C ALA A 59 11.32 -10.55 16.46
N GLU A 60 10.98 -9.27 16.31
CA GLU A 60 9.66 -8.75 16.67
C GLU A 60 8.55 -9.30 15.76
N THR A 61 8.80 -9.38 14.45
CA THR A 61 7.85 -9.98 13.50
C THR A 61 7.55 -11.44 13.86
N ARG A 62 8.58 -12.21 14.20
CA ARG A 62 8.40 -13.62 14.65
C ARG A 62 7.62 -13.72 15.96
N ARG A 63 7.88 -12.82 16.91
CA ARG A 63 7.20 -12.79 18.21
C ARG A 63 5.69 -12.58 18.04
N LEU A 64 5.28 -11.74 17.09
CA LEU A 64 3.87 -11.44 16.82
C LEU A 64 3.13 -12.58 16.10
N ASN A 65 3.84 -13.50 15.46
CA ASN A 65 3.35 -14.76 14.93
C ASN A 65 2.06 -14.62 14.07
N ALA A 66 2.21 -14.14 12.83
CA ALA A 66 1.18 -14.18 11.79
C ALA A 66 1.66 -15.02 10.60
N LYS A 67 0.79 -15.27 9.63
CA LYS A 67 1.12 -16.06 8.43
C LYS A 67 1.79 -15.24 7.33
N CYS A 68 1.59 -13.96 7.33
CA CYS A 68 2.09 -13.04 6.33
C CYS A 68 2.51 -11.70 6.93
N VAL A 69 3.25 -10.93 6.15
CA VAL A 69 3.79 -9.63 6.56
C VAL A 69 3.45 -8.57 5.51
N THR A 70 3.11 -7.38 5.97
CA THR A 70 3.01 -6.18 5.13
C THR A 70 4.04 -5.16 5.59
N ILE A 71 4.96 -4.81 4.69
CA ILE A 71 5.95 -3.76 4.88
C ILE A 71 5.35 -2.49 4.24
N THR A 72 5.09 -1.50 5.05
CA THR A 72 4.42 -0.25 4.68
C THR A 72 5.08 0.93 5.38
N GLY A 73 4.40 2.04 5.53
CA GLY A 73 4.90 3.16 6.31
C GLY A 73 4.49 4.51 5.77
N GLY A 74 5.43 5.45 5.78
CA GLY A 74 5.38 6.60 4.91
C GLY A 74 5.61 6.12 3.46
N GLU A 75 6.89 5.90 3.09
CA GLU A 75 7.26 5.22 1.85
C GLU A 75 8.38 4.21 2.15
N PRO A 76 8.09 2.90 2.15
CA PRO A 76 9.08 1.89 2.54
C PRO A 76 10.26 1.79 1.57
N MET A 77 10.09 2.19 0.31
CA MET A 77 11.16 2.15 -0.70
C MET A 77 12.19 3.27 -0.54
N LEU A 78 11.99 4.24 0.37
CA LEU A 78 13.04 5.16 0.82
C LEU A 78 14.10 4.46 1.68
N GLN A 79 13.74 3.32 2.25
CA GLN A 79 14.62 2.44 3.01
C GLN A 79 14.74 1.09 2.26
N ASP A 80 15.65 0.23 2.66
CA ASP A 80 15.84 -1.08 2.01
C ASP A 80 14.80 -2.12 2.47
N ALA A 81 13.52 -1.90 2.07
CA ALA A 81 12.42 -2.81 2.36
C ALA A 81 12.63 -4.22 1.79
N ILE A 82 13.35 -4.33 0.67
CA ILE A 82 13.69 -5.63 0.04
C ILE A 82 14.57 -6.48 0.95
N SER A 83 15.55 -5.89 1.64
CA SER A 83 16.37 -6.64 2.59
C SER A 83 15.57 -7.12 3.81
N ILE A 84 14.56 -6.36 4.26
CA ILE A 84 13.64 -6.83 5.30
C ILE A 84 12.84 -8.03 4.79
N ALA A 85 12.24 -7.94 3.61
CA ALA A 85 11.45 -9.02 3.01
C ALA A 85 12.29 -10.29 2.76
N LYS A 86 13.55 -10.14 2.28
CA LYS A 86 14.50 -11.26 2.14
C LYS A 86 14.81 -11.95 3.48
N ALA A 87 15.01 -11.18 4.54
CA ALA A 87 15.27 -11.71 5.87
C ALA A 87 14.04 -12.42 6.49
N LEU A 88 12.84 -12.13 5.97
CA LEU A 88 11.57 -12.73 6.31
C LEU A 88 11.13 -13.80 5.28
N GLY A 89 12.06 -14.42 4.57
CA GLY A 89 11.82 -15.28 3.41
C GLY A 89 10.90 -16.49 3.61
N TRP A 90 10.54 -16.85 4.86
CA TRP A 90 9.51 -17.84 5.17
C TRP A 90 8.09 -17.28 5.27
N PHE A 91 7.92 -15.95 5.13
CA PHE A 91 6.63 -15.28 5.04
C PHE A 91 6.36 -14.86 3.60
N GLU A 92 5.10 -14.85 3.20
CA GLU A 92 4.67 -14.06 2.06
C GLU A 92 4.64 -12.59 2.49
N CYS A 93 5.42 -11.74 1.83
CA CYS A 93 5.54 -10.32 2.12
C CYS A 93 4.82 -9.47 1.07
N ASN A 94 3.96 -8.58 1.52
CA ASN A 94 3.46 -7.45 0.74
C ASN A 94 4.37 -6.24 0.98
N ILE A 95 4.75 -5.52 -0.05
CA ILE A 95 5.36 -4.19 0.08
C ILE A 95 4.38 -3.17 -0.49
N GLU A 96 3.82 -2.34 0.40
CA GLU A 96 2.93 -1.24 0.03
C GLU A 96 3.74 0.01 -0.24
N THR A 97 3.77 0.46 -1.49
CA THR A 97 4.55 1.61 -1.94
C THR A 97 3.67 2.66 -2.62
N ASN A 98 4.06 3.91 -2.51
CA ASN A 98 3.36 5.02 -3.16
C ASN A 98 3.66 5.17 -4.66
N GLY A 99 4.50 4.29 -5.23
CA GLY A 99 4.78 4.23 -6.67
C GLY A 99 5.66 5.36 -7.25
N SER A 100 6.15 6.28 -6.42
CA SER A 100 6.97 7.42 -6.87
C SER A 100 8.46 7.09 -7.06
N ILE A 101 8.90 5.93 -6.56
CA ILE A 101 10.30 5.48 -6.61
C ILE A 101 10.38 4.27 -7.56
N PRO A 102 11.46 4.15 -8.38
CA PRO A 102 11.67 2.97 -9.20
C PRO A 102 11.64 1.69 -8.37
N LEU A 103 10.80 0.72 -8.76
CA LEU A 103 10.71 -0.56 -8.09
C LEU A 103 11.89 -1.45 -8.50
N PRO A 104 12.62 -2.03 -7.53
CA PRO A 104 13.65 -3.03 -7.81
C PRO A 104 13.02 -4.40 -8.11
N GLU A 105 13.87 -5.32 -8.60
CA GLU A 105 13.51 -6.73 -8.69
C GLU A 105 13.16 -7.29 -7.30
N LYS A 106 12.03 -7.99 -7.22
CA LYS A 106 11.50 -8.55 -5.98
C LYS A 106 11.87 -10.02 -5.79
N PRO A 107 12.10 -10.49 -4.55
CA PRO A 107 12.20 -11.92 -4.22
C PRO A 107 10.88 -12.66 -4.51
N GLU A 108 10.96 -14.00 -4.66
CA GLU A 108 9.80 -14.85 -4.94
C GLU A 108 8.70 -14.78 -3.86
N ASN A 109 9.07 -14.50 -2.60
CA ASN A 109 8.13 -14.37 -1.49
C ASN A 109 7.50 -12.98 -1.39
N VAL A 110 7.73 -12.08 -2.37
CA VAL A 110 7.26 -10.68 -2.35
C VAL A 110 6.30 -10.40 -3.48
N PHE A 111 5.23 -9.69 -3.16
CA PHE A 111 4.45 -8.95 -4.14
C PHE A 111 4.34 -7.48 -3.73
N TYR A 112 4.13 -6.62 -4.72
CA TYR A 112 3.88 -5.20 -4.50
C TYR A 112 2.38 -4.90 -4.46
N THR A 113 2.00 -4.00 -3.55
CA THR A 113 0.77 -3.23 -3.64
C THR A 113 1.18 -1.79 -3.89
N MET A 114 1.10 -1.35 -5.15
CA MET A 114 1.54 -0.01 -5.54
C MET A 114 0.33 0.92 -5.64
N ASP A 115 0.35 2.00 -4.85
CA ASP A 115 -0.63 3.08 -4.98
C ASP A 115 -0.31 3.95 -6.20
N TRP A 116 -1.23 4.02 -7.14
CA TRP A 116 -1.20 5.05 -8.18
C TRP A 116 -1.97 6.28 -7.71
N LYS A 117 -1.26 7.38 -7.52
CA LYS A 117 -1.85 8.60 -6.95
C LYS A 117 -2.59 9.40 -8.02
N CYS A 118 -3.93 9.50 -7.86
CA CYS A 118 -4.82 10.31 -8.70
C CYS A 118 -4.87 11.78 -8.24
N GLY A 119 -5.63 12.61 -8.95
CA GLY A 119 -5.69 14.05 -8.79
C GLY A 119 -5.99 14.54 -7.38
N CYS A 120 -6.95 13.93 -6.68
CA CYS A 120 -7.30 14.28 -5.29
C CYS A 120 -6.14 14.14 -4.31
N SER A 121 -5.13 13.32 -4.63
CA SER A 121 -3.93 13.21 -3.79
C SER A 121 -3.06 14.47 -3.80
N GLY A 122 -3.10 15.26 -4.88
CA GLY A 122 -2.16 16.34 -5.17
C GLY A 122 -0.76 15.86 -5.55
N MET A 123 -0.54 14.55 -5.79
CA MET A 123 0.78 13.93 -6.00
C MET A 123 0.89 13.16 -7.32
N THR A 124 -0.01 13.36 -8.26
CA THR A 124 -0.05 12.64 -9.54
C THR A 124 1.26 12.76 -10.33
N ASP A 125 1.87 13.94 -10.36
CA ASP A 125 3.11 14.20 -11.10
C ASP A 125 4.35 13.49 -10.51
N ALA A 126 4.23 12.95 -9.30
CA ALA A 126 5.30 12.22 -8.64
C ALA A 126 5.37 10.74 -9.05
N MET A 127 4.39 10.23 -9.79
CA MET A 127 4.32 8.81 -10.16
C MET A 127 5.42 8.40 -11.12
N HIS A 128 6.13 7.31 -10.79
CA HIS A 128 7.15 6.75 -11.66
C HIS A 128 6.51 5.76 -12.66
N ALA A 129 6.12 6.28 -13.83
CA ALA A 129 5.30 5.55 -14.81
C ALA A 129 5.94 4.22 -15.29
N GLN A 130 7.28 4.10 -15.30
CA GLN A 130 7.95 2.87 -15.67
C GLN A 130 7.63 1.70 -14.73
N ASN A 131 7.20 1.97 -13.48
CA ASN A 131 6.80 0.93 -12.56
C ASN A 131 5.64 0.08 -13.10
N LEU A 132 4.74 0.64 -13.92
CA LEU A 132 3.64 -0.10 -14.54
C LEU A 132 4.13 -1.29 -15.39
N GLN A 133 5.35 -1.21 -15.95
CA GLN A 133 5.94 -2.28 -16.77
C GLN A 133 6.62 -3.37 -15.92
N TRP A 134 6.96 -3.05 -14.66
CA TRP A 134 7.63 -3.96 -13.72
C TRP A 134 6.67 -4.80 -12.89
N LEU A 135 5.43 -4.34 -12.74
CA LEU A 135 4.39 -5.09 -12.04
C LEU A 135 3.94 -6.29 -12.87
N ASP A 136 3.73 -7.42 -12.20
CA ASP A 136 3.23 -8.66 -12.81
C ASP A 136 1.83 -9.02 -12.27
N GLU A 137 1.30 -10.17 -12.70
CA GLU A 137 -0.03 -10.66 -12.33
C GLU A 137 -0.19 -11.03 -10.85
N ASN A 138 0.89 -11.09 -10.09
CA ASN A 138 0.85 -11.29 -8.63
C ASN A 138 0.79 -9.97 -7.87
N ASP A 139 1.11 -8.86 -8.53
CA ASP A 139 1.11 -7.54 -7.91
C ASP A 139 -0.27 -6.90 -7.94
N VAL A 140 -0.43 -5.88 -7.13
CA VAL A 140 -1.62 -5.05 -7.05
C VAL A 140 -1.26 -3.62 -7.44
N ILE A 141 -2.11 -2.99 -8.25
CA ILE A 141 -2.13 -1.55 -8.41
C ILE A 141 -3.40 -1.00 -7.77
N LYS A 142 -3.26 -0.05 -6.87
CA LYS A 142 -4.37 0.53 -6.11
C LYS A 142 -4.59 1.98 -6.50
N PHE A 143 -5.83 2.34 -6.78
CA PHE A 143 -6.31 3.69 -7.03
C PHE A 143 -7.21 4.11 -5.87
N VAL A 144 -6.82 5.13 -5.13
CA VAL A 144 -7.65 5.73 -4.08
C VAL A 144 -8.27 6.99 -4.67
N VAL A 145 -9.59 6.94 -4.88
CA VAL A 145 -10.33 7.94 -5.67
C VAL A 145 -11.29 8.76 -4.80
N GLY A 146 -11.42 10.04 -5.12
CA GLY A 146 -12.30 10.95 -4.38
C GLY A 146 -13.41 11.59 -5.24
N ASN A 147 -13.35 11.42 -6.58
CA ASN A 147 -14.32 11.99 -7.51
C ASN A 147 -14.22 11.32 -8.89
N ASP A 148 -15.09 11.74 -9.84
CA ASP A 148 -15.14 11.22 -11.21
C ASP A 148 -13.84 11.43 -11.99
N ALA A 149 -13.14 12.54 -11.76
CA ALA A 149 -11.87 12.79 -12.45
C ALA A 149 -10.77 11.79 -12.04
N ASP A 150 -10.75 11.36 -10.78
CA ASP A 150 -9.87 10.29 -10.31
C ASP A 150 -10.26 8.93 -10.92
N LEU A 151 -11.55 8.65 -11.08
CA LEU A 151 -12.04 7.43 -11.74
C LEU A 151 -11.63 7.38 -13.22
N GLU A 152 -11.72 8.49 -13.94
CA GLU A 152 -11.23 8.58 -15.33
C GLU A 152 -9.71 8.39 -15.42
N GLN A 153 -8.94 8.91 -14.46
CA GLN A 153 -7.49 8.66 -14.41
C GLN A 153 -7.18 7.18 -14.14
N ALA A 154 -7.87 6.55 -13.19
CA ALA A 154 -7.72 5.13 -12.90
C ALA A 154 -8.03 4.28 -14.16
N LYS A 155 -9.16 4.55 -14.83
CA LYS A 155 -9.55 3.90 -16.09
C LYS A 155 -8.50 4.06 -17.19
N ALA A 156 -7.95 5.27 -17.35
CA ALA A 156 -6.91 5.52 -18.33
C ALA A 156 -5.68 4.65 -18.10
N VAL A 157 -5.23 4.49 -16.83
CA VAL A 157 -4.09 3.65 -16.48
C VAL A 157 -4.43 2.16 -16.69
N ILE A 158 -5.60 1.69 -16.24
CA ILE A 158 -6.04 0.29 -16.41
C ILE A 158 -6.05 -0.09 -17.90
N ASN A 159 -6.56 0.80 -18.76
CA ASN A 159 -6.66 0.58 -20.19
C ASN A 159 -5.31 0.59 -20.94
N THR A 160 -4.19 0.91 -20.27
CA THR A 160 -2.84 0.72 -20.86
C THR A 160 -2.42 -0.74 -20.95
N GLY A 161 -3.21 -1.67 -20.39
CA GLY A 161 -2.90 -3.11 -20.40
C GLY A 161 -1.90 -3.51 -19.33
N ILE A 162 -1.98 -2.89 -18.15
CA ILE A 162 -1.18 -3.29 -16.97
C ILE A 162 -1.43 -4.77 -16.64
N LYS A 163 -0.39 -5.46 -16.13
CA LYS A 163 -0.50 -6.86 -15.72
C LYS A 163 -0.97 -7.02 -14.28
N ALA A 164 -0.66 -6.03 -13.43
CA ALA A 164 -1.06 -6.04 -12.02
C ALA A 164 -2.58 -6.00 -11.86
N ILE A 165 -3.09 -6.57 -10.79
CA ILE A 165 -4.52 -6.61 -10.49
C ILE A 165 -4.96 -5.21 -10.02
N PRO A 166 -5.87 -4.51 -10.73
CA PRO A 166 -6.32 -3.19 -10.33
C PRO A 166 -7.35 -3.26 -9.20
N TYR A 167 -7.16 -2.41 -8.19
CA TYR A 167 -8.11 -2.18 -7.11
C TYR A 167 -8.49 -0.69 -7.07
N ILE A 168 -9.77 -0.40 -6.90
CA ILE A 168 -10.28 0.96 -6.74
C ILE A 168 -10.95 1.07 -5.37
N SER A 169 -10.50 2.02 -4.57
CA SER A 169 -10.98 2.28 -3.22
C SER A 169 -11.43 3.75 -3.07
N PRO A 170 -12.47 4.05 -2.29
CA PRO A 170 -12.85 5.42 -2.01
C PRO A 170 -11.84 6.10 -1.08
N ILE A 171 -11.59 7.39 -1.28
CA ILE A 171 -11.13 8.27 -0.21
C ILE A 171 -12.28 8.36 0.80
N TYR A 172 -12.01 7.97 2.04
CA TYR A 172 -13.01 7.91 3.09
C TYR A 172 -13.76 9.25 3.24
N GLY A 173 -15.09 9.22 3.11
CA GLY A 173 -15.96 10.39 3.22
C GLY A 173 -16.00 11.33 2.02
N MET A 174 -15.32 11.02 0.89
CA MET A 174 -15.34 11.88 -0.31
C MET A 174 -16.21 11.34 -1.44
N ILE A 175 -16.19 10.03 -1.67
CA ILE A 175 -17.00 9.36 -2.69
C ILE A 175 -17.62 8.09 -2.08
N GLU A 176 -18.84 7.79 -2.45
CA GLU A 176 -19.51 6.59 -1.96
C GLU A 176 -19.03 5.34 -2.70
N PRO A 177 -18.78 4.21 -2.02
CA PRO A 177 -18.39 2.96 -2.67
C PRO A 177 -19.34 2.53 -3.78
N LYS A 178 -20.62 2.84 -3.65
CA LYS A 178 -21.65 2.55 -4.65
C LYS A 178 -21.35 3.26 -5.99
N GLU A 179 -20.95 4.52 -5.95
CA GLU A 179 -20.60 5.29 -7.16
C GLU A 179 -19.43 4.64 -7.92
N ILE A 180 -18.41 4.15 -7.18
CA ILE A 180 -17.29 3.42 -7.77
C ILE A 180 -17.76 2.13 -8.43
N VAL A 181 -18.66 1.37 -7.76
CA VAL A 181 -19.23 0.12 -8.32
C VAL A 181 -19.99 0.41 -9.61
N GLU A 182 -20.88 1.41 -9.61
CA GLU A 182 -21.65 1.80 -10.78
C GLU A 182 -20.70 2.20 -11.93
N TYR A 183 -19.69 3.02 -11.65
CA TYR A 183 -18.70 3.43 -12.65
C TYR A 183 -17.93 2.23 -13.25
N VAL A 184 -17.47 1.29 -12.41
CA VAL A 184 -16.74 0.09 -12.86
C VAL A 184 -17.61 -0.79 -13.77
N LEU A 185 -18.89 -0.99 -13.40
CA LEU A 185 -19.83 -1.78 -14.17
C LEU A 185 -20.22 -1.10 -15.50
N ASP A 186 -20.51 0.19 -15.48
CA ASP A 186 -20.92 0.95 -16.66
C ASP A 186 -19.79 1.08 -17.70
N ASN A 187 -18.54 1.06 -17.24
CA ASN A 187 -17.35 1.15 -18.10
C ASN A 187 -16.70 -0.21 -18.39
N GLU A 188 -17.29 -1.33 -17.94
CA GLU A 188 -16.77 -2.69 -18.11
C GLU A 188 -15.29 -2.83 -17.72
N LEU A 189 -14.87 -2.17 -16.62
CA LEU A 189 -13.48 -2.17 -16.18
C LEU A 189 -13.13 -3.50 -15.51
N ASP A 190 -12.01 -4.10 -15.94
CA ASP A 190 -11.41 -5.24 -15.23
C ASP A 190 -10.68 -4.76 -13.97
N ALA A 191 -11.44 -4.38 -12.97
CA ALA A 191 -10.95 -3.86 -11.69
C ALA A 191 -11.78 -4.39 -10.52
N ARG A 192 -11.17 -4.47 -9.36
CA ARG A 192 -11.83 -4.86 -8.12
C ARG A 192 -12.15 -3.61 -7.29
N VAL A 193 -13.41 -3.46 -6.91
CA VAL A 193 -13.82 -2.42 -5.96
C VAL A 193 -13.64 -2.95 -4.55
N GLN A 194 -13.03 -2.17 -3.68
CA GLN A 194 -12.88 -2.51 -2.26
C GLN A 194 -13.14 -1.31 -1.36
N VAL A 195 -13.49 -1.59 -0.12
CA VAL A 195 -13.51 -0.62 0.98
C VAL A 195 -12.33 -0.91 1.90
N GLN A 196 -11.89 0.11 2.65
CA GLN A 196 -10.87 -0.05 3.68
C GLN A 196 -11.50 -0.75 4.89
N LEU A 197 -11.28 -2.08 5.00
CA LEU A 197 -11.93 -2.92 6.01
C LEU A 197 -11.64 -2.43 7.44
N HIS A 198 -10.42 -1.97 7.70
CA HIS A 198 -10.04 -1.45 9.01
C HIS A 198 -10.90 -0.23 9.43
N LYS A 199 -11.32 0.64 8.49
CA LYS A 199 -12.20 1.78 8.77
C LYS A 199 -13.67 1.40 8.96
N VAL A 200 -14.03 0.16 8.67
CA VAL A 200 -15.36 -0.41 8.95
C VAL A 200 -15.41 -1.06 10.33
N ILE A 201 -14.27 -1.64 10.77
CA ILE A 201 -14.17 -2.40 12.01
C ILE A 201 -13.85 -1.49 13.21
N TRP A 202 -12.92 -0.55 13.01
CA TRP A 202 -12.41 0.34 14.06
C TRP A 202 -12.71 1.81 13.74
N ASP A 203 -12.40 2.68 14.68
CA ASP A 203 -12.41 4.12 14.42
C ASP A 203 -11.42 4.44 13.28
N PRO A 204 -11.82 5.26 12.27
CA PRO A 204 -10.97 5.55 11.13
C PRO A 204 -9.57 6.11 11.46
N ASP A 205 -9.41 6.72 12.62
CA ASP A 205 -8.16 7.31 13.11
C ASP A 205 -7.41 6.41 14.11
N GLU A 206 -7.92 5.20 14.41
CA GLU A 206 -7.30 4.26 15.33
C GLU A 206 -5.99 3.71 14.77
N ARG A 207 -4.95 3.63 15.64
CA ARG A 207 -3.61 3.16 15.26
C ARG A 207 -3.34 1.75 15.75
N GLY A 208 -2.53 1.01 14.98
CA GLY A 208 -2.09 -0.34 15.35
C GLY A 208 -3.18 -1.41 15.19
N VAL A 209 -4.16 -1.15 14.34
CA VAL A 209 -5.32 -2.01 14.05
C VAL A 209 -5.40 -2.41 12.58
#